data_556ecaafb4b99f786a1a5711c54f7bc4
#
_entry.id   556ecaafb4b99f786a1a5711c54f7bc4
#
_cell.length_a   1.000
_cell.length_b   1.000
_cell.length_c   1.000
_cell.angle_alpha   90.00
_cell.angle_beta   90.00
_cell.angle_gamma   90.00
#
_symmetry.space_group_name_H-M   'P 1'
#
loop_
_entity.id
_entity.type
_entity.pdbx_description
1 polymer ?
#
loop_
_entity_poly.entity_id
_entity_poly.type
_entity_poly.pdbx_seq_one_letter_code
_entity_poly.pdbx_strand_id
1 'polypeptide(L)'
;VLCTPVIIKNIRNPLIFLRKMATYVLSKNRKKIRRKTIMSNPIVTITMENGDVMKAELYPEIAPNTVNNFISLVKKGFYDGLIFHRVIPGFMIQGGDPAGTGAGGPDYCIKGEFSQNGFENNLAHTPGVLSMARTMFPDSAGSQFFIMHKAAPHLDGAYAAFGKVTEGLEVVDKIASVNTDYSDKPLQPQRMATVTVETFGVEYPEPEKC
;
A
#
# COMPACT_ATOMS: atom_id res chain seq x y z
N VAL A 1 15.97 31.67 -40.70
CA VAL A 1 15.70 32.89 -39.97
C VAL A 1 16.76 33.00 -38.89
N LEU A 2 17.65 33.97 -39.06
CA LEU A 2 18.84 34.22 -38.23
C LEU A 2 18.44 34.71 -36.82
N CYS A 3 18.89 34.02 -35.79
CA CYS A 3 18.85 34.52 -34.42
C CYS A 3 20.02 35.47 -34.20
N THR A 4 19.72 36.75 -34.03
CA THR A 4 20.69 37.81 -33.65
C THR A 4 21.21 37.61 -32.25
N PRO A 5 22.52 37.76 -32.01
CA PRO A 5 23.08 37.70 -30.66
C PRO A 5 22.73 38.99 -29.89
N VAL A 6 22.14 38.81 -28.72
CA VAL A 6 21.91 39.89 -27.77
C VAL A 6 23.25 40.37 -27.22
N ILE A 7 23.63 41.59 -27.62
CA ILE A 7 24.86 42.27 -27.17
C ILE A 7 24.67 42.64 -25.70
N ILE A 8 25.38 41.94 -24.82
CA ILE A 8 25.50 42.32 -23.39
C ILE A 8 26.51 43.46 -23.28
N LYS A 9 26.04 44.73 -23.37
CA LYS A 9 26.82 45.91 -23.04
C LYS A 9 26.43 46.39 -21.62
N ASN A 10 27.44 46.57 -20.77
CA ASN A 10 27.42 47.15 -19.42
C ASN A 10 27.12 46.19 -18.24
N ILE A 11 28.06 45.30 -17.95
CA ILE A 11 28.20 44.75 -16.59
C ILE A 11 29.27 45.59 -15.87
N ARG A 12 28.82 46.55 -15.04
CA ARG A 12 29.71 47.43 -14.24
C ARG A 12 30.45 46.68 -13.12
N ASN A 13 30.17 45.42 -12.85
CA ASN A 13 30.94 44.63 -11.90
C ASN A 13 30.78 43.13 -12.16
N PRO A 14 31.76 42.46 -12.79
CA PRO A 14 31.68 41.02 -13.12
C PRO A 14 31.59 40.12 -11.90
N LEU A 15 32.10 40.53 -10.74
CA LEU A 15 32.03 39.76 -9.48
C LEU A 15 30.60 39.69 -8.91
N ILE A 16 29.81 40.76 -9.09
CA ILE A 16 28.40 40.79 -8.65
C ILE A 16 27.54 39.86 -9.54
N PHE A 17 27.84 39.86 -10.85
CA PHE A 17 27.13 38.97 -11.79
C PHE A 17 27.45 37.50 -11.53
N LEU A 18 28.71 37.14 -11.30
CA LEU A 18 29.11 35.77 -10.96
C LEU A 18 28.49 35.30 -9.62
N ARG A 19 28.45 36.20 -8.61
CA ARG A 19 27.76 35.89 -7.35
C ARG A 19 26.26 35.63 -7.52
N LYS A 20 25.56 36.46 -8.32
CA LYS A 20 24.14 36.28 -8.61
C LYS A 20 23.85 34.97 -9.40
N MET A 21 24.72 34.65 -10.38
CA MET A 21 24.61 33.40 -11.13
C MET A 21 24.89 32.17 -10.25
N ALA A 22 25.92 32.25 -9.39
CA ALA A 22 26.21 31.18 -8.43
C ALA A 22 25.03 30.93 -7.45
N THR A 23 24.44 32.00 -6.90
CA THR A 23 23.27 31.92 -6.02
C THR A 23 22.04 31.38 -6.76
N TYR A 24 21.84 31.76 -8.02
CA TYR A 24 20.73 31.25 -8.85
C TYR A 24 20.89 29.74 -9.17
N VAL A 25 22.10 29.30 -9.53
CA VAL A 25 22.42 27.90 -9.78
C VAL A 25 22.29 27.06 -8.50
N LEU A 26 22.78 27.56 -7.37
CA LEU A 26 22.66 26.91 -6.06
C LEU A 26 21.19 26.84 -5.61
N SER A 27 20.38 27.87 -5.87
CA SER A 27 18.95 27.87 -5.55
C SER A 27 18.15 26.87 -6.41
N LYS A 28 18.46 26.76 -7.71
CA LYS A 28 17.88 25.74 -8.60
C LYS A 28 18.30 24.32 -8.20
N ASN A 29 19.58 24.11 -7.84
CA ASN A 29 20.06 22.82 -7.37
C ASN A 29 19.46 22.44 -5.99
N ARG A 30 19.29 23.40 -5.06
CA ARG A 30 18.59 23.15 -3.79
C ARG A 30 17.11 22.80 -4.00
N LYS A 31 16.42 23.43 -4.97
CA LYS A 31 15.04 23.06 -5.34
C LYS A 31 14.97 21.68 -6.00
N LYS A 32 15.99 21.29 -6.80
CA LYS A 32 16.07 19.96 -7.43
C LYS A 32 16.43 18.86 -6.43
N ILE A 33 17.28 19.17 -5.44
CA ILE A 33 17.64 18.26 -4.34
C ILE A 33 16.47 18.11 -3.34
N ARG A 34 15.69 19.17 -3.05
CA ARG A 34 14.47 19.08 -2.23
C ARG A 34 13.36 18.26 -2.89
N ARG A 35 13.36 18.08 -4.22
CA ARG A 35 12.38 17.24 -4.93
C ARG A 35 12.78 15.76 -5.03
N LYS A 36 13.98 15.40 -4.62
CA LYS A 36 14.39 14.01 -4.41
C LYS A 36 14.40 13.70 -2.91
N THR A 37 13.34 14.07 -2.20
CA THR A 37 12.98 13.39 -0.98
C THR A 37 12.68 11.96 -1.43
N ILE A 38 13.46 11.00 -0.95
CA ILE A 38 13.09 9.59 -1.06
C ILE A 38 11.73 9.52 -0.37
N MET A 39 10.65 9.45 -1.16
CA MET A 39 9.32 9.24 -0.63
C MET A 39 9.34 7.79 -0.15
N SER A 40 9.43 7.63 1.17
CA SER A 40 9.30 6.32 1.78
C SER A 40 7.87 5.83 1.54
N ASN A 41 7.72 4.60 1.14
CA ASN A 41 6.42 3.96 1.02
C ASN A 41 5.70 3.93 2.38
N PRO A 42 4.37 4.01 2.41
CA PRO A 42 3.62 3.93 3.67
C PRO A 42 3.88 2.60 4.37
N ILE A 43 4.01 2.67 5.70
CA ILE A 43 4.15 1.49 6.55
C ILE A 43 2.88 1.32 7.38
N VAL A 44 2.24 0.18 7.22
CA VAL A 44 1.11 -0.24 8.05
C VAL A 44 1.62 -1.10 9.19
N THR A 45 1.15 -0.83 10.40
CA THR A 45 1.40 -1.65 11.59
C THR A 45 0.09 -2.29 12.03
N ILE A 46 0.04 -3.62 12.04
CA ILE A 46 -1.06 -4.43 12.54
C ILE A 46 -0.63 -4.99 13.89
N THR A 47 -1.31 -4.57 14.97
CA THR A 47 -1.10 -5.09 16.32
C THR A 47 -2.21 -6.06 16.63
N MET A 48 -1.86 -7.30 16.96
CA MET A 48 -2.80 -8.35 17.35
C MET A 48 -3.20 -8.19 18.82
N GLU A 49 -4.35 -8.74 19.20
CA GLU A 49 -4.87 -8.68 20.58
C GLU A 49 -3.92 -9.36 21.61
N ASN A 50 -3.13 -10.33 21.18
CA ASN A 50 -2.11 -11.00 22.00
C ASN A 50 -0.77 -10.22 22.10
N GLY A 51 -0.68 -9.03 21.47
CA GLY A 51 0.51 -8.19 21.45
C GLY A 51 1.51 -8.49 20.32
N ASP A 52 1.29 -9.51 19.51
CA ASP A 52 2.11 -9.76 18.29
C ASP A 52 1.92 -8.60 17.29
N VAL A 53 2.98 -8.26 16.58
CA VAL A 53 2.97 -7.13 15.62
C VAL A 53 3.49 -7.55 14.25
N MET A 54 2.80 -7.12 13.22
CA MET A 54 3.24 -7.20 11.82
C MET A 54 3.37 -5.79 11.25
N LYS A 55 4.44 -5.53 10.46
CA LYS A 55 4.55 -4.31 9.67
C LYS A 55 4.61 -4.64 8.20
N ALA A 56 3.89 -3.90 7.40
CA ALA A 56 3.83 -4.06 5.96
C ALA A 56 4.09 -2.74 5.25
N GLU A 57 4.94 -2.79 4.24
CA GLU A 57 5.15 -1.70 3.30
C GLU A 57 4.09 -1.77 2.21
N LEU A 58 3.45 -0.63 1.89
CA LEU A 58 2.47 -0.52 0.81
C LEU A 58 3.13 0.08 -0.43
N TYR A 59 2.68 -0.31 -1.62
CA TYR A 59 3.28 0.07 -2.90
C TYR A 59 2.31 0.90 -3.74
N PRO A 60 2.20 2.23 -3.49
CA PRO A 60 1.30 3.11 -4.24
C PRO A 60 1.65 3.23 -5.72
N GLU A 61 2.90 2.95 -6.11
CA GLU A 61 3.33 2.88 -7.51
C GLU A 61 2.82 1.63 -8.25
N ILE A 62 2.45 0.57 -7.52
CA ILE A 62 1.95 -0.70 -8.08
C ILE A 62 0.43 -0.71 -8.14
N ALA A 63 -0.25 -0.27 -7.06
CA ALA A 63 -1.71 -0.29 -6.97
C ALA A 63 -2.21 0.98 -6.24
N PRO A 64 -2.18 2.14 -6.91
CA PRO A 64 -2.42 3.44 -6.28
C PRO A 64 -3.79 3.58 -5.63
N ASN A 65 -4.86 3.19 -6.31
CA ASN A 65 -6.21 3.31 -5.77
C ASN A 65 -6.48 2.31 -4.65
N THR A 66 -5.92 1.11 -4.75
CA THR A 66 -5.98 0.08 -3.71
C THR A 66 -5.27 0.56 -2.43
N VAL A 67 -4.07 1.15 -2.57
CA VAL A 67 -3.33 1.73 -1.44
C VAL A 67 -4.09 2.90 -0.83
N ASN A 68 -4.64 3.81 -1.64
CA ASN A 68 -5.48 4.91 -1.15
C ASN A 68 -6.67 4.40 -0.34
N ASN A 69 -7.36 3.38 -0.85
CA ASN A 69 -8.49 2.75 -0.17
C ASN A 69 -8.07 2.14 1.18
N PHE A 70 -7.00 1.36 1.19
CA PHE A 70 -6.52 0.71 2.40
C PHE A 70 -6.10 1.75 3.46
N ILE A 71 -5.35 2.78 3.07
CA ILE A 71 -4.94 3.87 3.96
C ILE A 71 -6.15 4.65 4.50
N SER A 72 -7.14 4.96 3.64
CA SER A 72 -8.37 5.64 4.06
C SER A 72 -9.12 4.84 5.12
N LEU A 73 -9.29 3.52 4.92
CA LEU A 73 -9.93 2.63 5.89
C LEU A 73 -9.13 2.52 7.19
N VAL A 74 -7.79 2.40 7.13
CA VAL A 74 -6.92 2.39 8.31
C VAL A 74 -7.06 3.68 9.11
N LYS A 75 -7.00 4.85 8.46
CA LYS A 75 -7.15 6.16 9.13
C LYS A 75 -8.51 6.35 9.80
N LYS A 76 -9.55 5.67 9.31
CA LYS A 76 -10.91 5.67 9.90
C LYS A 76 -11.07 4.65 11.04
N GLY A 77 -10.02 3.89 11.38
CA GLY A 77 -10.07 2.81 12.38
C GLY A 77 -10.96 1.64 11.95
N PHE A 78 -11.22 1.48 10.64
CA PHE A 78 -12.14 0.47 10.12
C PHE A 78 -11.72 -0.96 10.46
N TYR A 79 -10.41 -1.21 10.51
CA TYR A 79 -9.85 -2.54 10.76
C TYR A 79 -9.69 -2.89 12.24
N ASP A 80 -9.82 -1.91 13.14
CA ASP A 80 -9.64 -2.12 14.58
C ASP A 80 -10.70 -3.07 15.12
N GLY A 81 -10.26 -4.09 15.83
CA GLY A 81 -11.13 -5.14 16.39
C GLY A 81 -11.58 -6.21 15.39
N LEU A 82 -11.28 -6.10 14.09
CA LEU A 82 -11.64 -7.12 13.11
C LEU A 82 -10.75 -8.36 13.24
N ILE A 83 -11.25 -9.49 12.73
CA ILE A 83 -10.56 -10.78 12.78
C ILE A 83 -10.04 -11.24 11.42
N PHE A 84 -9.02 -12.07 11.43
CA PHE A 84 -8.74 -12.95 10.31
C PHE A 84 -9.78 -14.07 10.34
N HIS A 85 -10.80 -13.97 9.49
CA HIS A 85 -11.97 -14.84 9.48
C HIS A 85 -11.81 -16.10 8.63
N ARG A 86 -10.76 -16.14 7.77
CA ARG A 86 -10.44 -17.31 6.95
C ARG A 86 -8.93 -17.50 6.92
N VAL A 87 -8.49 -18.70 7.28
CA VAL A 87 -7.08 -19.05 7.42
C VAL A 87 -6.83 -20.41 6.78
N ILE A 88 -5.94 -20.47 5.80
CA ILE A 88 -5.56 -21.71 5.12
C ILE A 88 -4.05 -21.90 5.22
N PRO A 89 -3.58 -22.88 6.01
CA PRO A 89 -2.17 -23.25 6.05
C PRO A 89 -1.62 -23.56 4.66
N GLY A 90 -0.43 -23.04 4.37
CA GLY A 90 0.17 -23.22 3.04
C GLY A 90 -0.37 -22.29 1.95
N PHE A 91 -1.32 -21.40 2.26
CA PHE A 91 -1.91 -20.49 1.31
C PHE A 91 -1.90 -19.03 1.83
N MET A 92 -2.89 -18.64 2.65
CA MET A 92 -3.04 -17.24 3.08
C MET A 92 -3.83 -17.11 4.39
N ILE A 93 -3.80 -15.92 4.98
CA ILE A 93 -4.71 -15.47 6.04
C ILE A 93 -5.54 -14.29 5.53
N GLN A 94 -6.86 -14.32 5.65
CA GLN A 94 -7.79 -13.31 5.12
C GLN A 94 -8.57 -12.65 6.24
N GLY A 95 -8.63 -11.31 6.19
CA GLY A 95 -9.34 -10.47 7.15
C GLY A 95 -9.97 -9.25 6.49
N GLY A 96 -10.37 -8.26 7.31
CA GLY A 96 -10.93 -7.00 6.81
C GLY A 96 -12.43 -7.02 6.53
N ASP A 97 -13.14 -8.05 7.00
CA ASP A 97 -14.59 -8.14 6.99
C ASP A 97 -15.16 -7.69 8.35
N PRO A 98 -15.95 -6.60 8.42
CA PRO A 98 -16.56 -6.14 9.67
C PRO A 98 -17.57 -7.14 10.25
N ALA A 99 -18.18 -7.98 9.41
CA ALA A 99 -19.10 -9.03 9.87
C ALA A 99 -18.37 -10.32 10.29
N GLY A 100 -17.10 -10.52 9.87
CA GLY A 100 -16.33 -11.74 10.15
C GLY A 100 -16.90 -13.01 9.51
N THR A 101 -17.66 -12.88 8.43
CA THR A 101 -18.36 -13.96 7.70
C THR A 101 -17.79 -14.23 6.31
N GLY A 102 -16.95 -13.32 5.81
CA GLY A 102 -16.44 -13.31 4.44
C GLY A 102 -17.34 -12.56 3.43
N ALA A 103 -18.50 -12.05 3.86
CA ALA A 103 -19.46 -11.36 3.01
C ALA A 103 -19.58 -9.85 3.28
N GLY A 104 -18.99 -9.34 4.35
CA GLY A 104 -19.04 -7.92 4.73
C GLY A 104 -17.96 -7.07 4.06
N GLY A 105 -18.16 -5.74 4.12
CA GLY A 105 -17.23 -4.75 3.56
C GLY A 105 -17.71 -3.34 3.84
N PRO A 106 -17.07 -2.32 3.24
CA PRO A 106 -17.59 -0.97 3.22
C PRO A 106 -18.77 -0.88 2.23
N ASP A 107 -19.54 0.24 2.28
CA ASP A 107 -20.71 0.45 1.41
C ASP A 107 -20.34 0.78 -0.05
N TYR A 108 -19.15 0.40 -0.50
CA TYR A 108 -18.64 0.65 -1.84
C TYR A 108 -17.62 -0.41 -2.28
N CYS A 109 -17.35 -0.42 -3.57
CA CYS A 109 -16.28 -1.18 -4.19
C CYS A 109 -15.24 -0.24 -4.80
N ILE A 110 -14.07 -0.80 -5.15
CA ILE A 110 -13.03 -0.12 -5.92
C ILE A 110 -12.70 -0.94 -7.17
N LYS A 111 -12.21 -0.28 -8.20
CA LYS A 111 -11.73 -0.92 -9.42
C LYS A 111 -10.54 -1.84 -9.10
N GLY A 112 -10.53 -3.01 -9.68
CA GLY A 112 -9.46 -4.00 -9.49
C GLY A 112 -8.19 -3.63 -10.25
N GLU A 113 -7.10 -3.39 -9.54
CA GLU A 113 -5.79 -3.02 -10.09
C GLU A 113 -4.92 -4.26 -10.29
N PHE A 114 -5.25 -5.07 -11.32
CA PHE A 114 -4.54 -6.29 -11.69
C PHE A 114 -4.60 -6.55 -13.21
N SER A 115 -3.65 -7.34 -13.74
CA SER A 115 -3.40 -7.45 -15.17
C SER A 115 -4.57 -8.00 -15.98
N GLN A 116 -5.32 -8.96 -15.45
CA GLN A 116 -6.52 -9.50 -16.11
C GLN A 116 -7.68 -8.49 -16.18
N ASN A 117 -7.63 -7.41 -15.41
CA ASN A 117 -8.57 -6.29 -15.46
C ASN A 117 -8.02 -5.08 -16.24
N GLY A 118 -6.96 -5.26 -17.02
CA GLY A 118 -6.35 -4.23 -17.86
C GLY A 118 -5.49 -3.21 -17.09
N PHE A 119 -5.09 -3.50 -15.87
CA PHE A 119 -4.21 -2.67 -15.07
C PHE A 119 -2.87 -3.39 -14.82
N GLU A 120 -1.74 -2.76 -15.13
CA GLU A 120 -0.42 -3.38 -14.95
C GLU A 120 -0.10 -3.53 -13.45
N ASN A 121 -0.02 -4.77 -12.99
CA ASN A 121 0.40 -5.11 -11.63
C ASN A 121 1.22 -6.41 -11.68
N ASN A 122 2.52 -6.26 -11.51
CA ASN A 122 3.50 -7.35 -11.64
C ASN A 122 4.00 -7.86 -10.28
N LEU A 123 3.34 -7.48 -9.16
CA LEU A 123 3.70 -7.95 -7.84
C LEU A 123 3.27 -9.41 -7.67
N ALA A 124 4.24 -10.31 -7.64
CA ALA A 124 3.99 -11.74 -7.47
C ALA A 124 3.53 -12.07 -6.04
N HIS A 125 2.55 -12.97 -5.90
CA HIS A 125 2.00 -13.43 -4.62
C HIS A 125 2.97 -14.38 -3.91
N THR A 126 4.06 -13.82 -3.37
CA THR A 126 5.06 -14.49 -2.54
C THR A 126 4.72 -14.34 -1.05
N PRO A 127 5.36 -15.11 -0.12
CA PRO A 127 5.10 -14.97 1.32
C PRO A 127 5.17 -13.53 1.81
N GLY A 128 4.18 -13.13 2.61
CA GLY A 128 4.03 -11.80 3.17
C GLY A 128 3.37 -10.77 2.26
N VAL A 129 3.08 -11.05 0.99
CA VAL A 129 2.40 -10.10 0.09
C VAL A 129 0.95 -9.90 0.55
N LEU A 130 0.54 -8.62 0.60
CA LEU A 130 -0.83 -8.18 0.84
C LEU A 130 -1.55 -8.04 -0.50
N SER A 131 -2.76 -8.57 -0.61
CA SER A 131 -3.59 -8.48 -1.81
C SER A 131 -5.06 -8.33 -1.44
N MET A 132 -5.85 -7.65 -2.29
CA MET A 132 -7.29 -7.46 -2.04
C MET A 132 -8.07 -8.72 -2.36
N ALA A 133 -8.92 -9.12 -1.42
CA ALA A 133 -9.97 -10.09 -1.70
C ALA A 133 -11.09 -9.45 -2.52
N ARG A 134 -11.75 -10.24 -3.36
CA ARG A 134 -12.86 -9.84 -4.21
C ARG A 134 -13.81 -11.01 -4.47
N THR A 135 -14.99 -10.71 -4.98
CA THR A 135 -15.90 -11.70 -5.52
C THR A 135 -15.42 -12.17 -6.91
N MET A 136 -16.23 -12.91 -7.65
CA MET A 136 -15.89 -13.25 -9.04
C MET A 136 -15.87 -12.05 -9.99
N PHE A 137 -16.47 -10.92 -9.60
CA PHE A 137 -16.43 -9.68 -10.38
C PHE A 137 -15.09 -8.94 -10.16
N PRO A 138 -14.42 -8.44 -11.20
CA PRO A 138 -13.11 -7.82 -11.07
C PRO A 138 -13.12 -6.54 -10.23
N ASP A 139 -14.17 -5.72 -10.30
CA ASP A 139 -14.31 -4.43 -9.62
C ASP A 139 -15.18 -4.54 -8.36
N SER A 140 -14.94 -5.55 -7.53
CA SER A 140 -15.74 -5.85 -6.34
C SER A 140 -14.95 -5.86 -5.03
N ALA A 141 -13.67 -5.45 -5.07
CA ALA A 141 -12.89 -5.31 -3.87
C ALA A 141 -13.41 -4.15 -3.00
N GLY A 142 -13.43 -4.33 -1.69
CA GLY A 142 -13.85 -3.32 -0.71
C GLY A 142 -12.82 -3.16 0.39
N SER A 143 -13.02 -3.83 1.52
CA SER A 143 -12.10 -3.79 2.66
C SER A 143 -11.36 -5.08 2.92
N GLN A 144 -11.86 -6.22 2.41
CA GLN A 144 -11.24 -7.50 2.69
C GLN A 144 -9.89 -7.64 1.97
N PHE A 145 -8.89 -8.11 2.70
CA PHE A 145 -7.55 -8.35 2.21
C PHE A 145 -7.02 -9.69 2.73
N PHE A 146 -6.01 -10.20 2.07
CA PHE A 146 -5.29 -11.38 2.55
C PHE A 146 -3.77 -11.15 2.54
N ILE A 147 -3.09 -11.87 3.43
CA ILE A 147 -1.63 -11.90 3.51
C ILE A 147 -1.18 -13.32 3.14
N MET A 148 -0.27 -13.41 2.19
CA MET A 148 0.24 -14.69 1.71
C MET A 148 1.09 -15.38 2.78
N HIS A 149 0.72 -16.63 3.13
CA HIS A 149 1.57 -17.50 3.94
C HIS A 149 2.61 -18.22 3.07
N LYS A 150 2.22 -18.73 1.90
CA LYS A 150 3.12 -19.34 0.91
C LYS A 150 2.88 -18.73 -0.48
N ALA A 151 3.81 -18.99 -1.40
CA ALA A 151 3.69 -18.48 -2.75
C ALA A 151 2.50 -19.13 -3.49
N ALA A 152 1.74 -18.29 -4.23
CA ALA A 152 0.58 -18.72 -5.00
C ALA A 152 0.57 -18.07 -6.40
N PRO A 153 1.40 -18.54 -7.35
CA PRO A 153 1.53 -17.92 -8.67
C PRO A 153 0.22 -17.88 -9.48
N HIS A 154 -0.75 -18.73 -9.17
CA HIS A 154 -2.07 -18.74 -9.81
C HIS A 154 -2.91 -17.49 -9.49
N LEU A 155 -2.52 -16.68 -8.49
CA LEU A 155 -3.15 -15.40 -8.15
C LEU A 155 -2.52 -14.24 -8.93
N ASP A 156 -1.33 -14.43 -9.50
CA ASP A 156 -0.60 -13.37 -10.19
C ASP A 156 -1.41 -12.87 -11.40
N GLY A 157 -1.55 -11.55 -11.50
CA GLY A 157 -2.35 -10.92 -12.53
C GLY A 157 -3.87 -11.06 -12.38
N ALA A 158 -4.38 -11.81 -11.38
CA ALA A 158 -5.81 -12.01 -11.13
C ALA A 158 -6.32 -11.28 -9.87
N TYR A 159 -5.42 -10.83 -9.00
CA TYR A 159 -5.72 -10.11 -7.78
C TYR A 159 -4.82 -8.88 -7.63
N ALA A 160 -5.33 -7.83 -6.96
CA ALA A 160 -4.61 -6.58 -6.73
C ALA A 160 -3.66 -6.72 -5.53
N ALA A 161 -2.44 -7.17 -5.77
CA ALA A 161 -1.37 -7.14 -4.79
C ALA A 161 -0.89 -5.69 -4.61
N PHE A 162 -0.73 -5.23 -3.34
CA PHE A 162 -0.51 -3.81 -3.07
C PHE A 162 0.51 -3.50 -1.96
N GLY A 163 1.10 -4.54 -1.35
CA GLY A 163 2.08 -4.36 -0.29
C GLY A 163 2.72 -5.68 0.14
N LYS A 164 3.64 -5.59 1.09
CA LYS A 164 4.33 -6.76 1.63
C LYS A 164 4.71 -6.57 3.10
N VAL A 165 4.54 -7.62 3.90
CA VAL A 165 5.05 -7.69 5.28
C VAL A 165 6.58 -7.64 5.25
N THR A 166 7.14 -6.68 5.99
CA THR A 166 8.57 -6.45 6.13
C THR A 166 9.10 -6.87 7.49
N GLU A 167 8.24 -6.85 8.51
CA GLU A 167 8.54 -7.30 9.88
C GLU A 167 7.37 -8.12 10.42
N GLY A 168 7.62 -9.17 11.17
CA GLY A 168 6.57 -9.99 11.80
C GLY A 168 5.98 -11.06 10.88
N LEU A 169 6.73 -11.57 9.89
CA LEU A 169 6.27 -12.67 9.02
C LEU A 169 5.98 -13.95 9.83
N GLU A 170 6.69 -14.16 10.93
CA GLU A 170 6.44 -15.26 11.88
C GLU A 170 5.06 -15.16 12.55
N VAL A 171 4.47 -13.95 12.63
CA VAL A 171 3.10 -13.77 13.13
C VAL A 171 2.09 -14.30 12.10
N VAL A 172 2.37 -14.11 10.80
CA VAL A 172 1.56 -14.71 9.72
C VAL A 172 1.62 -16.24 9.82
N ASP A 173 2.81 -16.80 10.06
CA ASP A 173 2.99 -18.26 10.24
C ASP A 173 2.23 -18.77 11.47
N LYS A 174 2.25 -18.05 12.59
CA LYS A 174 1.48 -18.40 13.81
C LYS A 174 -0.01 -18.40 13.52
N ILE A 175 -0.56 -17.34 12.90
CA ILE A 175 -1.97 -17.25 12.55
C ILE A 175 -2.35 -18.35 11.56
N ALA A 176 -1.51 -18.62 10.55
CA ALA A 176 -1.75 -19.65 9.56
C ALA A 176 -1.75 -21.08 10.15
N SER A 177 -1.21 -21.26 11.35
CA SER A 177 -1.06 -22.56 12.02
C SER A 177 -2.15 -22.85 13.07
N VAL A 178 -3.10 -21.93 13.29
CA VAL A 178 -4.18 -22.14 14.28
C VAL A 178 -5.19 -23.16 13.78
N ASN A 179 -5.88 -23.82 14.72
CA ASN A 179 -6.97 -24.74 14.38
C ASN A 179 -8.16 -23.96 13.81
N THR A 180 -8.73 -24.49 12.73
CA THR A 180 -9.88 -23.91 12.03
C THR A 180 -11.07 -24.89 12.05
N ASP A 181 -12.24 -24.36 11.77
CA ASP A 181 -13.42 -25.16 11.45
C ASP A 181 -13.42 -25.63 9.96
N TYR A 182 -14.50 -26.29 9.56
CA TYR A 182 -14.67 -26.80 8.17
C TYR A 182 -14.78 -25.69 7.11
N SER A 183 -14.94 -24.42 7.54
CA SER A 183 -15.02 -23.23 6.68
C SER A 183 -13.70 -22.42 6.68
N ASP A 184 -12.61 -23.02 7.15
CA ASP A 184 -11.30 -22.37 7.32
C ASP A 184 -11.31 -21.22 8.33
N LYS A 185 -12.33 -21.08 9.19
CA LYS A 185 -12.43 -20.04 10.20
C LYS A 185 -11.70 -20.48 11.47
N PRO A 186 -10.78 -19.66 12.01
CA PRO A 186 -10.11 -19.97 13.28
C PRO A 186 -11.09 -20.24 14.43
N LEU A 187 -10.89 -21.36 15.17
CA LEU A 187 -11.69 -21.70 16.34
C LEU A 187 -11.50 -20.66 17.48
N GLN A 188 -10.32 -20.09 17.58
CA GLN A 188 -10.02 -18.95 18.45
C GLN A 188 -9.86 -17.71 17.57
N PRO A 189 -10.61 -16.62 17.83
CA PRO A 189 -10.54 -15.41 17.02
C PRO A 189 -9.13 -14.85 16.96
N GLN A 190 -8.61 -14.66 15.76
CA GLN A 190 -7.34 -13.99 15.50
C GLN A 190 -7.63 -12.51 15.23
N ARG A 191 -7.65 -11.70 16.31
CA ARG A 191 -8.12 -10.31 16.27
C ARG A 191 -6.98 -9.32 16.10
N MET A 192 -7.15 -8.39 15.17
CA MET A 192 -6.36 -7.18 15.05
C MET A 192 -6.86 -6.18 16.11
N ALA A 193 -6.06 -5.88 17.13
CA ALA A 193 -6.45 -4.90 18.16
C ALA A 193 -6.47 -3.48 17.57
N THR A 194 -5.41 -3.14 16.82
CA THR A 194 -5.31 -1.84 16.12
C THR A 194 -4.55 -2.00 14.81
N VAL A 195 -4.93 -1.18 13.83
CA VAL A 195 -4.21 -1.06 12.56
C VAL A 195 -3.89 0.40 12.31
N THR A 196 -2.63 0.75 12.20
CA THR A 196 -2.17 2.12 11.99
C THR A 196 -1.33 2.26 10.74
N VAL A 197 -1.20 3.48 10.21
CA VAL A 197 -0.37 3.74 9.03
C VAL A 197 0.50 4.97 9.24
N GLU A 198 1.78 4.85 8.93
CA GLU A 198 2.72 5.95 8.83
C GLU A 198 2.94 6.30 7.36
N THR A 199 2.63 7.55 6.98
CA THR A 199 2.70 8.02 5.60
C THR A 199 3.88 8.96 5.33
N PHE A 200 4.75 9.20 6.34
CA PHE A 200 5.95 10.05 6.26
C PHE A 200 5.66 11.45 5.71
N GLY A 201 4.48 12.00 6.05
CA GLY A 201 4.05 13.33 5.59
C GLY A 201 3.53 13.39 4.16
N VAL A 202 3.33 12.24 3.50
CA VAL A 202 2.65 12.14 2.21
C VAL A 202 1.15 12.08 2.44
N GLU A 203 0.39 12.91 1.71
CA GLU A 203 -1.06 12.85 1.69
C GLU A 203 -1.53 11.85 0.63
N TYR A 204 -2.40 10.95 1.05
CA TYR A 204 -3.06 9.96 0.19
C TYR A 204 -4.52 10.37 0.05
N PRO A 205 -5.06 10.55 -1.17
CA PRO A 205 -6.45 10.94 -1.39
C PRO A 205 -7.42 9.81 -1.00
N GLU A 206 -8.69 10.16 -0.86
CA GLU A 206 -9.75 9.15 -0.77
C GLU A 206 -9.76 8.29 -2.05
N PRO A 207 -10.12 7.01 -1.96
CA PRO A 207 -10.16 6.14 -3.13
C PRO A 207 -11.23 6.54 -4.13
N GLU A 208 -10.97 6.28 -5.40
CA GLU A 208 -12.01 6.28 -6.43
C GLU A 208 -12.88 5.03 -6.23
N LYS A 209 -14.20 5.25 -6.07
CA LYS A 209 -15.20 4.21 -5.83
C LYS A 209 -15.95 3.88 -7.12
N CYS A 210 -16.42 2.66 -7.26
CA CYS A 210 -17.30 2.20 -8.33
C CYS A 210 -18.64 1.71 -7.78
#